data_7d21352ffbb21d68cd4905ae1efe95cd
#
_entry.id   7d21352ffbb21d68cd4905ae1efe95cd
#
_cell.length_a   1.000
_cell.length_b   1.000
_cell.length_c   1.000
_cell.angle_alpha   90.00
_cell.angle_beta   90.00
_cell.angle_gamma   90.00
#
_symmetry.space_group_name_H-M   'P 1'
#
loop_
_entity.id
_entity.type
_entity.pdbx_description
1 polymer ?
#
loop_
_entity_poly.entity_id
_entity_poly.type
_entity_poly.pdbx_seq_one_letter_code
_entity_poly.pdbx_strand_id
1 'polypeptide(L)'
;MTLKRSSWIAWCLTAAVVATCLVFGGPQTGFAQSATECDDYAKDYANRHTNAGADVVGGAVAGAASGALIGGIVGGGRGAGKGAAIGAGVGAVSGGAHHAGNWQYHYDVAYRNCMRGNR
;
A
#
# COMPACT_ATOMS: atom_id res chain seq x y z
N MET A 1 36.75 -47.76 -34.11
CA MET A 1 36.16 -48.18 -32.80
C MET A 1 36.24 -47.06 -31.75
N THR A 2 35.99 -45.82 -32.11
CA THR A 2 36.16 -44.65 -31.21
C THR A 2 34.84 -43.86 -30.88
N LEU A 3 33.74 -44.26 -31.48
CA LEU A 3 32.44 -43.58 -31.30
C LEU A 3 31.63 -43.98 -30.05
N LYS A 4 31.98 -45.08 -29.39
CA LYS A 4 31.20 -45.60 -28.25
C LYS A 4 31.60 -44.98 -26.91
N ARG A 5 32.79 -44.35 -26.83
CA ARG A 5 33.33 -43.76 -25.61
C ARG A 5 32.84 -42.33 -25.34
N SER A 6 32.48 -41.59 -26.39
CA SER A 6 31.98 -40.20 -26.26
C SER A 6 30.54 -40.13 -25.75
N SER A 7 29.74 -41.16 -26.02
CA SER A 7 28.31 -41.20 -25.61
C SER A 7 28.15 -41.33 -24.09
N TRP A 8 29.03 -42.07 -23.44
CA TRP A 8 29.00 -42.24 -22.00
C TRP A 8 29.43 -40.98 -21.23
N ILE A 9 30.42 -40.26 -21.76
CA ILE A 9 30.88 -39.00 -21.19
C ILE A 9 29.80 -37.93 -21.32
N ALA A 10 29.10 -37.88 -22.44
CA ALA A 10 27.99 -36.97 -22.65
C ALA A 10 26.82 -37.28 -21.69
N TRP A 11 26.52 -38.55 -21.45
CA TRP A 11 25.49 -38.99 -20.50
C TRP A 11 25.83 -38.64 -19.05
N CYS A 12 27.09 -38.84 -18.65
CA CYS A 12 27.55 -38.52 -17.29
C CYS A 12 27.56 -36.99 -17.06
N LEU A 13 27.90 -36.17 -18.07
CA LEU A 13 27.89 -34.72 -17.96
C LEU A 13 26.45 -34.16 -17.86
N THR A 14 25.50 -34.70 -18.62
CA THR A 14 24.12 -34.29 -18.51
C THR A 14 23.49 -34.71 -17.16
N ALA A 15 23.80 -35.90 -16.66
CA ALA A 15 23.34 -36.37 -15.36
C ALA A 15 23.92 -35.51 -14.21
N ALA A 16 25.19 -35.09 -14.31
CA ALA A 16 25.81 -34.23 -13.30
C ALA A 16 25.20 -32.80 -13.28
N VAL A 17 24.87 -32.25 -14.45
CA VAL A 17 24.21 -30.93 -14.54
C VAL A 17 22.78 -30.98 -13.98
N VAL A 18 22.01 -32.05 -14.29
CA VAL A 18 20.67 -32.21 -13.76
C VAL A 18 20.68 -32.42 -12.23
N ALA A 19 21.64 -33.22 -11.72
CA ALA A 19 21.78 -33.43 -10.28
C ALA A 19 22.17 -32.14 -9.53
N THR A 20 23.05 -31.29 -10.11
CA THR A 20 23.39 -29.99 -9.51
C THR A 20 22.22 -29.02 -9.53
N CYS A 21 21.40 -29.00 -10.57
CA CYS A 21 20.17 -28.19 -10.60
C CYS A 21 19.14 -28.62 -9.56
N LEU A 22 19.04 -29.90 -9.25
CA LEU A 22 18.13 -30.42 -8.23
C LEU A 22 18.59 -30.14 -6.79
N VAL A 23 19.90 -30.01 -6.57
CA VAL A 23 20.46 -29.74 -5.23
C VAL A 23 20.52 -28.23 -4.92
N PHE A 24 20.75 -27.39 -5.94
CA PHE A 24 20.89 -25.94 -5.78
C PHE A 24 19.73 -25.11 -6.36
N GLY A 25 18.84 -25.71 -7.13
CA GLY A 25 17.74 -25.07 -7.85
C GLY A 25 16.35 -25.48 -7.36
N GLY A 26 16.18 -25.68 -6.06
CA GLY A 26 14.83 -25.70 -5.51
C GLY A 26 14.17 -24.36 -5.80
N PRO A 27 12.89 -24.31 -6.26
CA PRO A 27 12.22 -23.04 -6.50
C PRO A 27 12.18 -22.25 -5.20
N GLN A 28 12.99 -21.20 -5.13
CA GLN A 28 13.00 -20.21 -4.04
C GLN A 28 11.75 -19.33 -4.16
N THR A 29 10.58 -19.96 -4.35
CA THR A 29 9.31 -19.25 -4.53
C THR A 29 8.73 -18.71 -3.22
N GLY A 30 9.30 -19.09 -2.07
CA GLY A 30 8.72 -18.76 -0.77
C GLY A 30 8.83 -17.29 -0.36
N PHE A 31 9.94 -16.61 -0.66
CA PHE A 31 10.15 -15.24 -0.16
C PHE A 31 9.57 -14.15 -1.07
N ALA A 32 9.66 -14.31 -2.39
CA ALA A 32 9.10 -13.33 -3.32
C ALA A 32 7.57 -13.36 -3.34
N GLN A 33 6.97 -14.55 -3.22
CA GLN A 33 5.52 -14.72 -3.13
C GLN A 33 4.96 -14.15 -1.82
N SER A 34 5.67 -14.31 -0.70
CA SER A 34 5.23 -13.77 0.58
C SER A 34 5.24 -12.24 0.63
N ALA A 35 6.20 -11.56 -0.02
CA ALA A 35 6.26 -10.11 -0.05
C ALA A 35 5.10 -9.49 -0.84
N THR A 36 4.79 -10.03 -2.01
CA THR A 36 3.68 -9.57 -2.84
C THR A 36 2.33 -9.83 -2.15
N GLU A 37 2.18 -11.00 -1.56
CA GLU A 37 0.96 -11.37 -0.82
C GLU A 37 0.76 -10.50 0.42
N CYS A 38 1.84 -10.16 1.13
CA CYS A 38 1.78 -9.24 2.25
C CYS A 38 1.50 -7.79 1.83
N ASP A 39 1.96 -7.37 0.66
CA ASP A 39 1.63 -6.07 0.08
C ASP A 39 0.14 -5.95 -0.25
N ASP A 40 -0.43 -6.95 -0.91
CA ASP A 40 -1.86 -6.98 -1.24
C ASP A 40 -2.73 -7.05 0.04
N TYR A 41 -2.34 -7.86 1.00
CA TYR A 41 -2.99 -7.91 2.30
C TYR A 41 -2.95 -6.56 3.04
N ALA A 42 -1.79 -5.90 3.04
CA ALA A 42 -1.62 -4.61 3.72
C ALA A 42 -2.45 -3.49 3.08
N LYS A 43 -2.53 -3.46 1.74
CA LYS A 43 -3.40 -2.52 1.01
C LYS A 43 -4.87 -2.73 1.34
N ASP A 44 -5.32 -3.98 1.32
CA ASP A 44 -6.70 -4.32 1.62
C ASP A 44 -7.05 -4.01 3.09
N TYR A 45 -6.13 -4.29 4.02
CA TYR A 45 -6.28 -3.92 5.42
C TYR A 45 -6.37 -2.40 5.61
N ALA A 46 -5.45 -1.62 5.01
CA ALA A 46 -5.46 -0.17 5.10
C ALA A 46 -6.75 0.42 4.52
N ASN A 47 -7.21 -0.06 3.36
CA ASN A 47 -8.44 0.40 2.71
C ASN A 47 -9.69 0.13 3.56
N ARG A 48 -9.73 -0.96 4.31
CA ARG A 48 -10.86 -1.27 5.21
C ARG A 48 -10.86 -0.47 6.50
N HIS A 49 -9.69 -0.04 6.97
CA HIS A 49 -9.54 0.70 8.22
C HIS A 49 -9.49 2.21 8.04
N THR A 50 -9.50 2.69 6.80
CA THR A 50 -9.53 4.11 6.46
C THR A 50 -10.65 4.39 5.48
N ASN A 51 -11.32 5.53 5.65
CA ASN A 51 -12.40 5.94 4.78
C ASN A 51 -12.10 7.35 4.23
N ALA A 52 -11.47 7.38 3.04
CA ALA A 52 -11.10 8.64 2.37
C ALA A 52 -12.27 9.62 2.24
N GLY A 53 -13.46 9.10 1.91
CA GLY A 53 -14.65 9.92 1.77
C GLY A 53 -15.07 10.58 3.09
N ALA A 54 -15.07 9.82 4.19
CA ALA A 54 -15.43 10.35 5.49
C ALA A 54 -14.42 11.38 6.00
N ASP A 55 -13.13 11.14 5.82
CA ASP A 55 -12.07 12.03 6.28
C ASP A 55 -12.08 13.38 5.51
N VAL A 56 -12.22 13.33 4.18
CA VAL A 56 -12.29 14.53 3.33
C VAL A 56 -13.57 15.32 3.58
N VAL A 57 -14.74 14.64 3.64
CA VAL A 57 -16.02 15.29 3.90
C VAL A 57 -16.06 15.86 5.32
N GLY A 58 -15.56 15.13 6.31
CA GLY A 58 -15.47 15.58 7.69
C GLY A 58 -14.62 16.84 7.82
N GLY A 59 -13.44 16.87 7.17
CA GLY A 59 -12.58 18.05 7.10
C GLY A 59 -13.26 19.24 6.41
N ALA A 60 -13.94 19.01 5.26
CA ALA A 60 -14.66 20.05 4.54
C ALA A 60 -15.80 20.66 5.36
N VAL A 61 -16.60 19.83 6.05
CA VAL A 61 -17.71 20.31 6.90
C VAL A 61 -17.18 21.09 8.09
N ALA A 62 -16.17 20.60 8.79
CA ALA A 62 -15.56 21.30 9.92
C ALA A 62 -14.94 22.64 9.49
N GLY A 63 -14.22 22.64 8.36
CA GLY A 63 -13.65 23.84 7.77
C GLY A 63 -14.70 24.85 7.31
N ALA A 64 -15.79 24.39 6.69
CA ALA A 64 -16.90 25.23 6.29
C ALA A 64 -17.58 25.92 7.49
N ALA A 65 -17.85 25.14 8.54
CA ALA A 65 -18.50 25.66 9.74
C ALA A 65 -17.64 26.73 10.44
N SER A 66 -16.35 26.45 10.67
CA SER A 66 -15.41 27.40 11.28
C SER A 66 -15.19 28.64 10.42
N GLY A 67 -15.05 28.48 9.10
CA GLY A 67 -14.91 29.56 8.15
C GLY A 67 -16.16 30.43 8.08
N ALA A 68 -17.37 29.83 8.14
CA ALA A 68 -18.62 30.55 8.19
C ALA A 68 -18.76 31.45 9.43
N LEU A 69 -18.37 30.91 10.61
CA LEU A 69 -18.42 31.67 11.87
C LEU A 69 -17.52 32.91 11.81
N ILE A 70 -16.26 32.72 11.44
CA ILE A 70 -15.29 33.81 11.35
C ILE A 70 -15.72 34.83 10.29
N GLY A 71 -16.09 34.36 9.10
CA GLY A 71 -16.54 35.19 7.99
C GLY A 71 -17.82 35.94 8.32
N GLY A 72 -18.74 35.34 9.10
CA GLY A 72 -19.98 35.94 9.58
C GLY A 72 -19.77 37.11 10.55
N ILE A 73 -18.79 37.00 11.45
CA ILE A 73 -18.43 38.04 12.40
C ILE A 73 -17.91 39.31 11.66
N VAL A 74 -17.07 39.12 10.63
CA VAL A 74 -16.39 40.21 9.93
C VAL A 74 -17.27 40.81 8.83
N GLY A 75 -18.05 40.02 8.10
CA GLY A 75 -18.76 40.46 6.89
C GLY A 75 -20.24 40.11 6.85
N GLY A 76 -20.84 39.72 7.97
CA GLY A 76 -22.24 39.29 8.05
C GLY A 76 -22.56 38.11 7.15
N GLY A 77 -23.78 38.04 6.62
CA GLY A 77 -24.22 36.90 5.80
C GLY A 77 -23.39 36.62 4.54
N ARG A 78 -22.91 37.69 3.90
CA ARG A 78 -22.04 37.58 2.70
C ARG A 78 -20.64 37.10 3.07
N GLY A 79 -20.13 37.50 4.23
CA GLY A 79 -18.85 37.06 4.78
C GLY A 79 -18.91 35.59 5.19
N ALA A 80 -20.01 35.16 5.80
CA ALA A 80 -20.22 33.74 6.18
C ALA A 80 -20.15 32.80 4.99
N GLY A 81 -20.80 33.14 3.87
CA GLY A 81 -20.77 32.32 2.66
C GLY A 81 -19.35 32.19 2.05
N LYS A 82 -18.62 33.31 1.98
CA LYS A 82 -17.24 33.32 1.47
C LYS A 82 -16.29 32.53 2.40
N GLY A 83 -16.44 32.73 3.71
CA GLY A 83 -15.66 32.04 4.73
C GLY A 83 -15.93 30.54 4.71
N ALA A 84 -17.19 30.11 4.57
CA ALA A 84 -17.56 28.72 4.43
C ALA A 84 -16.90 28.03 3.21
N ALA A 85 -16.92 28.69 2.05
CA ALA A 85 -16.35 28.13 0.83
C ALA A 85 -14.83 27.97 0.93
N ILE A 86 -14.12 28.96 1.47
CA ILE A 86 -12.68 28.89 1.69
C ILE A 86 -12.34 27.84 2.74
N GLY A 87 -13.08 27.84 3.86
CA GLY A 87 -12.88 26.89 4.95
C GLY A 87 -13.15 25.44 4.52
N ALA A 88 -14.18 25.20 3.69
CA ALA A 88 -14.44 23.87 3.13
C ALA A 88 -13.29 23.37 2.26
N GLY A 89 -12.72 24.24 1.40
CA GLY A 89 -11.59 23.88 0.55
C GLY A 89 -10.34 23.51 1.36
N VAL A 90 -9.97 24.32 2.34
CA VAL A 90 -8.83 24.05 3.23
C VAL A 90 -9.09 22.82 4.08
N GLY A 91 -10.29 22.65 4.62
CA GLY A 91 -10.70 21.50 5.40
C GLY A 91 -10.68 20.19 4.61
N ALA A 92 -11.10 20.20 3.35
CA ALA A 92 -11.03 19.03 2.47
C ALA A 92 -9.58 18.59 2.22
N VAL A 93 -8.67 19.55 1.97
CA VAL A 93 -7.24 19.27 1.76
C VAL A 93 -6.61 18.69 3.03
N SER A 94 -6.89 19.28 4.20
CA SER A 94 -6.36 18.76 5.47
C SER A 94 -6.93 17.39 5.82
N GLY A 95 -8.23 17.15 5.58
CA GLY A 95 -8.85 15.83 5.74
C GLY A 95 -8.21 14.77 4.85
N GLY A 96 -7.93 15.10 3.58
CA GLY A 96 -7.21 14.23 2.65
C GLY A 96 -5.78 13.91 3.11
N ALA A 97 -5.06 14.89 3.65
CA ALA A 97 -3.72 14.69 4.19
C ALA A 97 -3.73 13.78 5.42
N HIS A 98 -4.70 13.94 6.33
CA HIS A 98 -4.89 13.05 7.47
C HIS A 98 -5.22 11.64 7.01
N HIS A 99 -6.08 11.48 6.00
CA HIS A 99 -6.38 10.18 5.42
C HIS A 99 -5.11 9.48 4.90
N ALA A 100 -4.29 10.18 4.12
CA ALA A 100 -3.06 9.62 3.57
C ALA A 100 -2.10 9.14 4.66
N GLY A 101 -1.90 9.92 5.73
CA GLY A 101 -1.08 9.53 6.87
C GLY A 101 -1.64 8.32 7.63
N ASN A 102 -2.95 8.28 7.84
CA ASN A 102 -3.63 7.19 8.52
C ASN A 102 -3.60 5.90 7.69
N TRP A 103 -3.82 6.00 6.38
CA TRP A 103 -3.70 4.87 5.45
C TRP A 103 -2.29 4.28 5.47
N GLN A 104 -1.27 5.12 5.38
CA GLN A 104 0.14 4.69 5.41
C GLN A 104 0.47 3.97 6.72
N TYR A 105 0.01 4.49 7.85
CA TYR A 105 0.19 3.85 9.15
C TYR A 105 -0.42 2.43 9.18
N HIS A 106 -1.67 2.27 8.75
CA HIS A 106 -2.33 0.97 8.71
C HIS A 106 -1.67 0.00 7.75
N TYR A 107 -1.24 0.49 6.58
CA TYR A 107 -0.48 -0.30 5.62
C TYR A 107 0.83 -0.81 6.23
N ASP A 108 1.64 0.07 6.81
CA ASP A 108 2.95 -0.29 7.38
C ASP A 108 2.83 -1.29 8.53
N VAL A 109 1.82 -1.14 9.37
CA VAL A 109 1.55 -2.08 10.47
C VAL A 109 1.15 -3.44 9.93
N ALA A 110 0.21 -3.50 8.99
CA ALA A 110 -0.26 -4.75 8.40
C ALA A 110 0.84 -5.46 7.62
N TYR A 111 1.62 -4.74 6.82
CA TYR A 111 2.73 -5.29 6.05
C TYR A 111 3.79 -5.92 6.97
N ARG A 112 4.23 -5.18 8.00
CA ARG A 112 5.22 -5.70 8.96
C ARG A 112 4.71 -6.92 9.72
N ASN A 113 3.44 -6.93 10.09
CA ASN A 113 2.85 -8.08 10.79
C ASN A 113 2.78 -9.30 9.87
N CYS A 114 2.32 -9.13 8.64
CA CYS A 114 2.29 -10.19 7.66
C CYS A 114 3.69 -10.79 7.39
N MET A 115 4.71 -9.93 7.23
CA MET A 115 6.10 -10.37 7.03
C MET A 115 6.69 -11.13 8.23
N ARG A 116 6.12 -10.95 9.43
CA ARG A 116 6.48 -11.71 10.64
C ARG A 116 5.67 -13.00 10.80
N GLY A 117 4.76 -13.31 9.87
CA GLY A 117 3.87 -14.48 9.95
C GLY A 117 2.63 -14.29 10.83
N ASN A 118 2.33 -13.07 11.24
CA ASN A 118 1.13 -12.70 12.02
C ASN A 118 0.12 -12.03 11.08
N ARG A 119 -0.92 -12.76 10.70
CA ARG A 119 -2.06 -12.25 9.89
C ARG A 119 -3.31 -12.16 10.74
#